data_4cab7ed720f360ab13088b6f55090acb
#
_entry.id   4cab7ed720f360ab13088b6f55090acb
#
_cell.length_a   1.000
_cell.length_b   1.000
_cell.length_c   1.000
_cell.angle_alpha   90.00
_cell.angle_beta   90.00
_cell.angle_gamma   90.00
#
_symmetry.space_group_name_H-M   'P 1'
#
loop_
_entity.id
_entity.type
_entity.pdbx_description
1 polymer ?
#
loop_
_entity_poly.entity_id
_entity_poly.type
_entity_poly.pdbx_seq_one_letter_code
_entity_poly.pdbx_strand_id
1 'polypeptide(L)'
;KYAATDYDISGSILFRKLRKLILTVLMSLILCPLISQNQLPLMNGFLEDIENNEFQYWTHQANEGGDATYSIETDNLVEGSTKALKCEVHSLGANGWHVSSKSEYPFQVIAGQKYTVTFYAKVEGADSRQMKLVFQSEVSGSYQAQNIWITNEWQRYSHTFTVEYSSNNNRVRFWYMQSDVSYFLDEVSISPGDRITFAPDEKFQTVDGFGAGIKRRTEQLYVLNDSFRQQIEEYCFNDLEVNMIRFFVYHDLEPENDNDDPYDLDESQLDWTRYDSDPNIWRTRYVGEALQNAFNLSVNGFDHVIGNCNSAPAWLKTNGQHNGGGTLISGGESEFSEFLVAFLNGMESRYGIGVTAISPTNEPDYQVSYESMNTTPSELSAILINLNARLSNSGLDHIKIVSPECFRVESQNSGTSATNYINTMFENSAVEDAVDIVGTHTYADPNHNANWNALKVAANGKPVWVTESANLNSTDQSMTDAANYIKWIIRGFN
;
A
#
# COMPACT_ATOMS: atom_id res chain seq x y z
N LYS A 1 -8.34 -24.74 38.59
CA LYS A 1 -8.16 -23.51 39.38
C LYS A 1 -6.93 -22.80 38.88
N TYR A 2 -7.13 -21.93 37.90
CA TYR A 2 -6.11 -20.98 37.50
C TYR A 2 -6.50 -19.64 38.14
N ALA A 3 -5.56 -19.07 38.89
CA ALA A 3 -5.73 -17.77 39.50
C ALA A 3 -5.77 -16.70 38.39
N ALA A 4 -6.81 -15.87 38.39
CA ALA A 4 -6.88 -14.67 37.59
C ALA A 4 -5.78 -13.73 38.06
N THR A 5 -4.78 -13.52 37.25
CA THR A 5 -3.84 -12.41 37.40
C THR A 5 -4.49 -11.16 36.81
N ASP A 6 -4.63 -10.14 37.65
CA ASP A 6 -5.10 -8.82 37.22
C ASP A 6 -4.28 -8.32 36.06
N TYR A 7 -4.88 -8.28 34.87
CA TYR A 7 -4.30 -7.62 33.71
C TYR A 7 -4.52 -6.12 33.82
N ASP A 8 -3.44 -5.41 33.95
CA ASP A 8 -3.34 -3.96 34.02
C ASP A 8 -4.02 -3.27 32.83
N ILE A 9 -4.97 -2.38 33.12
CA ILE A 9 -5.83 -1.64 32.18
C ILE A 9 -5.06 -0.56 31.39
N SER A 10 -3.72 -0.54 31.45
CA SER A 10 -2.88 0.43 30.72
C SER A 10 -3.00 0.31 29.17
N GLY A 11 -3.44 -0.83 28.65
CA GLY A 11 -3.69 -1.06 27.22
C GLY A 11 -4.78 -0.17 26.62
N SER A 12 -5.86 0.10 27.37
CA SER A 12 -6.96 0.95 26.90
C SER A 12 -6.55 2.43 26.73
N ILE A 13 -5.58 2.88 27.52
CA ILE A 13 -5.01 4.23 27.44
C ILE A 13 -4.11 4.35 26.21
N LEU A 14 -3.39 3.28 25.86
CA LEU A 14 -2.51 3.23 24.70
C LEU A 14 -3.33 3.22 23.40
N PHE A 15 -4.41 2.42 23.32
CA PHE A 15 -5.35 2.42 22.19
C PHE A 15 -6.07 3.77 22.02
N ARG A 16 -6.53 4.39 23.12
CA ARG A 16 -7.09 5.76 23.07
C ARG A 16 -6.06 6.81 22.65
N LYS A 17 -4.78 6.62 22.98
CA LYS A 17 -3.69 7.48 22.51
C LYS A 17 -3.38 7.21 21.04
N LEU A 18 -3.42 5.96 20.58
CA LEU A 18 -3.24 5.58 19.19
C LEU A 18 -4.41 6.10 18.32
N ARG A 19 -5.66 5.95 18.75
CA ARG A 19 -6.84 6.58 18.12
C ARG A 19 -6.71 8.10 18.08
N LYS A 20 -6.35 8.75 19.18
CA LYS A 20 -6.09 10.19 19.18
C LYS A 20 -4.95 10.55 18.24
N LEU A 21 -3.90 9.73 18.13
CA LEU A 21 -2.77 10.00 17.25
C LEU A 21 -3.16 9.77 15.77
N ILE A 22 -3.85 8.67 15.46
CA ILE A 22 -4.34 8.36 14.11
C ILE A 22 -5.46 9.34 13.72
N LEU A 23 -6.43 9.63 14.58
CA LEU A 23 -7.41 10.69 14.34
C LEU A 23 -6.79 12.10 14.34
N THR A 24 -5.78 12.37 15.16
CA THR A 24 -5.07 13.67 15.11
C THR A 24 -4.24 13.76 13.86
N VAL A 25 -3.65 12.69 13.37
CA VAL A 25 -2.96 12.64 12.08
C VAL A 25 -3.97 12.71 10.93
N LEU A 26 -5.09 11.97 10.97
CA LEU A 26 -6.17 12.06 9.97
C LEU A 26 -6.96 13.37 10.08
N MET A 27 -7.31 13.87 11.27
CA MET A 27 -7.96 15.18 11.42
C MET A 27 -7.02 16.35 11.14
N SER A 28 -5.74 16.25 11.41
CA SER A 28 -4.79 17.26 10.91
C SER A 28 -4.66 17.20 9.39
N LEU A 29 -4.96 16.05 8.76
CA LEU A 29 -5.01 15.88 7.31
C LEU A 29 -6.32 16.40 6.68
N ILE A 30 -7.46 16.33 7.41
CA ILE A 30 -8.78 16.75 6.91
C ILE A 30 -9.11 18.21 7.30
N LEU A 31 -8.51 18.75 8.36
CA LEU A 31 -8.75 20.11 8.85
C LEU A 31 -7.63 21.09 8.48
N CYS A 32 -6.88 20.83 7.43
CA CYS A 32 -5.80 21.70 7.00
C CYS A 32 -6.13 22.63 5.81
N PRO A 33 -7.12 23.56 5.97
CA PRO A 33 -6.92 24.88 5.38
C PRO A 33 -6.39 25.90 6.39
N LEU A 34 -6.00 25.49 7.62
CA LEU A 34 -5.68 26.43 8.71
C LEU A 34 -4.26 26.29 9.30
N ILE A 35 -3.35 25.50 8.70
CA ILE A 35 -1.94 25.49 9.11
C ILE A 35 -1.07 25.95 7.93
N SER A 36 -1.35 27.13 7.41
CA SER A 36 -0.42 27.88 6.57
C SER A 36 0.62 28.67 7.40
N GLN A 37 0.75 28.38 8.70
CA GLN A 37 1.55 29.21 9.60
C GLN A 37 3.00 28.75 9.85
N ASN A 38 3.51 27.72 9.14
CA ASN A 38 4.93 27.32 9.26
C ASN A 38 5.68 27.29 7.93
N GLN A 39 5.18 27.96 6.90
CA GLN A 39 6.08 28.27 5.78
C GLN A 39 7.02 29.39 6.20
N LEU A 40 8.31 29.16 6.04
CA LEU A 40 9.27 30.27 6.13
C LEU A 40 8.91 31.26 4.99
N PRO A 41 8.93 32.56 5.25
CA PRO A 41 8.52 33.53 4.26
C PRO A 41 9.54 33.52 3.11
N LEU A 42 9.21 32.87 2.02
CA LEU A 42 9.85 33.06 0.74
C LEU A 42 8.94 34.01 -0.05
N MET A 43 9.31 35.26 -0.12
CA MET A 43 8.49 36.24 -0.85
C MET A 43 8.54 35.94 -2.33
N ASN A 44 7.36 36.03 -2.99
CA ASN A 44 7.17 35.74 -4.40
C ASN A 44 7.74 34.37 -4.81
N GLY A 45 7.55 33.35 -3.98
CA GLY A 45 7.97 31.99 -4.31
C GLY A 45 7.18 31.39 -5.47
N PHE A 46 5.94 31.87 -5.68
CA PHE A 46 5.09 31.49 -6.82
C PHE A 46 5.49 32.18 -8.14
N LEU A 47 6.48 33.09 -8.11
CA LEU A 47 6.98 33.80 -9.28
C LEU A 47 5.90 34.53 -10.10
N GLU A 48 4.90 35.09 -9.41
CA GLU A 48 3.79 35.82 -10.03
C GLU A 48 3.91 37.35 -9.95
N ASP A 49 4.64 37.85 -8.94
CA ASP A 49 4.80 39.28 -8.72
C ASP A 49 5.93 39.85 -9.55
N ILE A 50 5.59 40.73 -10.48
CA ILE A 50 6.50 41.35 -11.44
C ILE A 50 6.57 42.85 -11.20
N GLU A 51 7.78 43.41 -11.18
CA GLU A 51 8.04 44.84 -11.23
C GLU A 51 9.17 45.13 -12.22
N ASN A 52 8.98 46.14 -13.09
CA ASN A 52 9.93 46.51 -14.13
C ASN A 52 10.37 45.33 -15.06
N ASN A 53 9.48 44.37 -15.30
CA ASN A 53 9.72 43.17 -16.09
C ASN A 53 10.69 42.16 -15.43
N GLU A 54 10.82 42.22 -14.08
CA GLU A 54 11.64 41.30 -13.29
C GLU A 54 10.79 40.71 -12.16
N PHE A 55 11.10 39.49 -11.72
CA PHE A 55 10.44 38.87 -10.57
C PHE A 55 10.85 39.58 -9.28
N GLN A 56 9.90 40.14 -8.57
CA GLN A 56 10.16 40.76 -7.28
C GLN A 56 10.77 39.75 -6.30
N TYR A 57 11.71 40.21 -5.48
CA TYR A 57 12.42 39.42 -4.48
C TYR A 57 13.28 38.27 -5.02
N TRP A 58 13.62 38.32 -6.33
CA TRP A 58 14.55 37.42 -6.95
C TRP A 58 15.63 38.18 -7.66
N THR A 59 16.87 37.71 -7.55
CA THR A 59 18.02 38.23 -8.30
C THR A 59 18.57 37.13 -9.19
N HIS A 60 18.85 37.51 -10.39
CA HIS A 60 19.43 36.64 -11.41
C HIS A 60 20.83 37.14 -11.77
N GLN A 61 21.76 36.22 -11.95
CA GLN A 61 23.13 36.61 -12.37
C GLN A 61 23.64 35.69 -13.47
N ALA A 62 24.40 36.33 -14.41
CA ALA A 62 25.30 35.69 -15.33
C ALA A 62 26.57 36.53 -15.36
N ASN A 63 27.67 36.02 -14.80
CA ASN A 63 28.91 36.76 -14.63
C ASN A 63 30.15 35.88 -14.81
N GLU A 64 31.34 36.47 -14.74
CA GLU A 64 32.65 35.78 -14.78
C GLU A 64 32.75 34.75 -15.92
N GLY A 65 32.28 35.12 -17.12
CA GLY A 65 32.27 34.27 -18.31
C GLY A 65 31.03 33.40 -18.46
N GLY A 66 30.11 33.41 -17.49
CA GLY A 66 28.75 32.89 -17.67
C GLY A 66 27.90 33.86 -18.46
N ASP A 67 27.05 33.33 -19.33
CA ASP A 67 26.12 34.09 -20.18
C ASP A 67 24.76 33.37 -20.17
N ALA A 68 23.70 34.10 -19.83
CA ALA A 68 22.33 33.60 -19.79
C ALA A 68 21.33 34.74 -19.98
N THR A 69 20.20 34.42 -20.56
CA THR A 69 19.05 35.33 -20.67
C THR A 69 17.97 34.89 -19.70
N TYR A 70 17.52 35.82 -18.86
CA TYR A 70 16.39 35.60 -17.93
C TYR A 70 15.15 36.29 -18.49
N SER A 71 14.03 35.56 -18.46
CA SER A 71 12.76 36.07 -18.98
C SER A 71 11.57 35.47 -18.21
N ILE A 72 10.42 36.12 -18.43
CA ILE A 72 9.14 35.63 -17.90
C ILE A 72 8.53 34.73 -18.96
N GLU A 73 8.25 33.49 -18.59
CA GLU A 73 7.47 32.53 -19.37
C GLU A 73 5.99 32.71 -19.06
N THR A 74 5.16 32.69 -20.10
CA THR A 74 3.69 32.81 -19.99
C THR A 74 2.93 31.69 -20.69
N ASP A 75 3.66 30.84 -21.42
CA ASP A 75 3.11 29.70 -22.15
C ASP A 75 3.59 28.39 -21.52
N ASN A 76 2.79 27.31 -21.62
CA ASN A 76 3.14 25.99 -21.09
C ASN A 76 3.64 26.03 -19.64
N LEU A 77 2.78 26.53 -18.76
CA LEU A 77 3.03 26.74 -17.33
C LEU A 77 2.60 25.54 -16.47
N VAL A 78 2.96 25.58 -15.20
CA VAL A 78 2.37 24.72 -14.17
C VAL A 78 0.88 25.04 -14.04
N GLU A 79 0.04 24.05 -13.79
CA GLU A 79 -1.38 24.25 -13.60
C GLU A 79 -1.67 25.23 -12.44
N GLY A 80 -2.42 26.28 -12.75
CA GLY A 80 -2.74 27.34 -11.79
C GLY A 80 -1.79 28.51 -11.77
N SER A 81 -0.60 28.42 -12.39
CA SER A 81 0.34 29.54 -12.55
C SER A 81 0.01 30.39 -13.77
N THR A 82 0.34 31.67 -13.69
CA THR A 82 0.23 32.61 -14.83
C THR A 82 1.59 33.01 -15.41
N LYS A 83 2.68 32.71 -14.69
CA LYS A 83 4.06 33.02 -15.09
C LYS A 83 5.02 31.99 -14.50
N ALA A 84 6.18 31.87 -15.11
CA ALA A 84 7.32 31.12 -14.61
C ALA A 84 8.64 31.80 -14.98
N LEU A 85 9.69 31.56 -14.21
CA LEU A 85 11.03 32.01 -14.56
C LEU A 85 11.62 31.11 -15.64
N LYS A 86 12.05 31.69 -16.75
CA LYS A 86 12.89 31.04 -17.78
C LYS A 86 14.32 31.56 -17.68
N CYS A 87 15.30 30.64 -17.65
CA CYS A 87 16.72 30.92 -17.77
C CYS A 87 17.30 30.16 -18.96
N GLU A 88 17.62 30.87 -20.04
CA GLU A 88 18.28 30.33 -21.20
C GLU A 88 19.79 30.49 -21.04
N VAL A 89 20.50 29.38 -20.86
CA VAL A 89 21.94 29.34 -20.53
C VAL A 89 22.73 29.19 -21.82
N HIS A 90 23.47 30.24 -22.23
CA HIS A 90 24.31 30.26 -23.42
C HIS A 90 25.72 29.73 -23.11
N SER A 91 26.32 30.13 -22.00
CA SER A 91 27.59 29.60 -21.54
C SER A 91 27.65 29.57 -20.00
N LEU A 92 28.38 28.60 -19.45
CA LEU A 92 28.74 28.58 -18.05
C LEU A 92 30.03 29.35 -17.81
N GLY A 93 30.14 30.07 -16.72
CA GLY A 93 31.41 30.59 -16.27
C GLY A 93 32.32 29.49 -15.69
N ALA A 94 33.44 29.88 -15.12
CA ALA A 94 34.40 28.94 -14.51
C ALA A 94 33.78 28.13 -13.35
N ASN A 95 32.72 28.62 -12.76
CA ASN A 95 32.01 27.97 -11.63
C ASN A 95 30.51 27.93 -11.87
N GLY A 96 29.84 26.92 -11.34
CA GLY A 96 28.40 26.69 -11.50
C GLY A 96 27.49 27.78 -10.91
N TRP A 97 27.97 28.61 -10.02
CA TRP A 97 27.20 29.73 -9.45
C TRP A 97 27.22 30.98 -10.30
N HIS A 98 28.02 31.05 -11.38
CA HIS A 98 28.10 32.20 -12.24
C HIS A 98 26.81 32.42 -13.05
N VAL A 99 26.04 31.37 -13.28
CA VAL A 99 24.68 31.46 -13.81
C VAL A 99 23.71 30.92 -12.78
N SER A 100 22.95 31.81 -12.13
CA SER A 100 22.09 31.40 -11.02
C SER A 100 20.94 32.36 -10.73
N SER A 101 19.94 31.86 -10.04
CA SER A 101 18.85 32.64 -9.46
C SER A 101 18.87 32.51 -7.94
N LYS A 102 18.57 33.60 -7.23
CA LYS A 102 18.64 33.71 -5.79
C LYS A 102 17.41 34.42 -5.23
N SER A 103 16.81 33.87 -4.17
CA SER A 103 15.79 34.58 -3.40
C SER A 103 16.41 35.75 -2.62
N GLU A 104 15.78 36.91 -2.60
CA GLU A 104 16.31 38.11 -1.88
C GLU A 104 15.74 38.26 -0.47
N TYR A 105 14.62 37.59 -0.14
CA TYR A 105 14.06 37.67 1.20
C TYR A 105 14.79 36.72 2.18
N PRO A 106 15.36 37.27 3.28
CA PRO A 106 16.08 36.46 4.24
C PRO A 106 15.18 35.62 5.13
N PHE A 107 15.66 34.44 5.49
CA PHE A 107 15.01 33.61 6.51
C PHE A 107 16.05 33.02 7.47
N GLN A 108 15.58 32.70 8.67
CA GLN A 108 16.42 32.13 9.72
C GLN A 108 16.50 30.61 9.57
N VAL A 109 17.71 30.08 9.75
CA VAL A 109 17.97 28.64 9.91
C VAL A 109 18.75 28.38 11.20
N ILE A 110 18.54 27.19 11.75
CA ILE A 110 19.15 26.73 13.01
C ILE A 110 19.89 25.42 12.73
N ALA A 111 21.14 25.32 13.13
CA ALA A 111 21.95 24.13 13.02
C ALA A 111 21.24 22.89 13.64
N GLY A 112 21.27 21.77 12.97
CA GLY A 112 20.61 20.52 13.36
C GLY A 112 19.13 20.45 13.00
N GLN A 113 18.50 21.55 12.57
CA GLN A 113 17.12 21.55 12.11
C GLN A 113 17.03 21.16 10.64
N LYS A 114 15.88 20.59 10.27
CA LYS A 114 15.56 20.22 8.90
C LYS A 114 14.72 21.29 8.22
N TYR A 115 14.98 21.53 6.95
CA TYR A 115 14.23 22.45 6.09
C TYR A 115 14.03 21.82 4.74
N THR A 116 12.79 21.79 4.26
CA THR A 116 12.43 21.25 2.95
C THR A 116 12.18 22.37 1.98
N VAL A 117 12.90 22.37 0.86
CA VAL A 117 12.62 23.22 -0.30
C VAL A 117 11.88 22.41 -1.33
N THR A 118 10.77 22.96 -1.84
CA THR A 118 9.96 22.37 -2.89
C THR A 118 9.80 23.38 -4.02
N PHE A 119 9.83 22.93 -5.28
CA PHE A 119 9.66 23.78 -6.45
C PHE A 119 9.21 22.95 -7.66
N TYR A 120 8.61 23.61 -8.65
CA TYR A 120 8.40 23.03 -9.98
C TYR A 120 9.51 23.46 -10.91
N ALA A 121 9.95 22.57 -11.78
CA ALA A 121 10.94 22.86 -12.82
C ALA A 121 10.77 21.96 -14.03
N LYS A 122 11.21 22.47 -15.20
CA LYS A 122 11.45 21.69 -16.42
C LYS A 122 12.66 22.23 -17.16
N VAL A 123 13.14 21.48 -18.15
CA VAL A 123 14.15 21.96 -19.11
C VAL A 123 13.62 21.86 -20.56
N GLU A 124 14.14 22.69 -21.42
CA GLU A 124 13.94 22.63 -22.86
C GLU A 124 15.28 22.52 -23.58
N GLY A 125 15.33 21.80 -24.70
CA GLY A 125 16.55 21.55 -25.45
C GLY A 125 17.27 20.25 -25.07
N ALA A 126 16.74 19.49 -24.13
CA ALA A 126 17.25 18.19 -23.71
C ALA A 126 16.22 17.37 -22.93
N ASP A 127 16.37 16.04 -22.87
CA ASP A 127 15.49 15.16 -22.10
C ASP A 127 15.61 15.40 -20.60
N SER A 128 16.81 15.67 -20.11
CA SER A 128 17.04 16.08 -18.72
C SER A 128 18.37 16.83 -18.56
N ARG A 129 18.43 17.68 -17.54
CA ARG A 129 19.66 18.42 -17.19
C ARG A 129 19.79 18.55 -15.67
N GLN A 130 21.03 18.63 -15.22
CA GLN A 130 21.30 18.84 -13.80
C GLN A 130 21.16 20.31 -13.43
N MET A 131 20.50 20.57 -12.33
CA MET A 131 20.43 21.85 -11.63
C MET A 131 20.88 21.64 -10.19
N LYS A 132 21.49 22.63 -9.57
CA LYS A 132 21.90 22.54 -8.18
C LYS A 132 21.04 23.45 -7.32
N LEU A 133 20.31 22.86 -6.39
CA LEU A 133 19.61 23.57 -5.34
C LEU A 133 20.58 23.86 -4.21
N VAL A 134 20.65 25.10 -3.76
CA VAL A 134 21.62 25.59 -2.77
C VAL A 134 20.90 26.34 -1.67
N PHE A 135 21.28 26.03 -0.44
CA PHE A 135 20.85 26.65 0.81
C PHE A 135 22.05 27.37 1.40
N GLN A 136 22.09 28.71 1.40
CA GLN A 136 23.30 29.46 1.70
C GLN A 136 23.08 30.60 2.67
N SER A 137 24.01 30.74 3.63
CA SER A 137 24.10 31.89 4.51
C SER A 137 24.82 33.05 3.81
N GLU A 138 24.17 34.19 3.72
CA GLU A 138 24.78 35.44 3.24
C GLU A 138 25.75 36.06 4.24
N VAL A 139 25.71 35.65 5.52
CA VAL A 139 26.58 36.16 6.59
C VAL A 139 27.92 35.45 6.62
N SER A 140 27.90 34.12 6.61
CA SER A 140 29.10 33.29 6.75
C SER A 140 29.62 32.72 5.42
N GLY A 141 28.79 32.76 4.37
CA GLY A 141 29.06 32.05 3.13
C GLY A 141 28.88 30.53 3.21
N SER A 142 28.55 29.99 4.39
CA SER A 142 28.29 28.56 4.56
C SER A 142 27.08 28.12 3.73
N TYR A 143 27.19 26.98 3.09
CA TYR A 143 26.11 26.46 2.26
C TYR A 143 26.02 24.94 2.30
N GLN A 144 24.83 24.42 1.94
CA GLN A 144 24.57 23.04 1.61
C GLN A 144 23.91 23.00 0.23
N ALA A 145 24.18 21.97 -0.53
CA ALA A 145 23.70 21.88 -1.90
C ALA A 145 23.34 20.46 -2.30
N GLN A 146 22.35 20.35 -3.17
CA GLN A 146 21.90 19.11 -3.79
C GLN A 146 21.83 19.25 -5.30
N ASN A 147 22.41 18.30 -6.03
CA ASN A 147 22.21 18.18 -7.47
C ASN A 147 20.89 17.48 -7.74
N ILE A 148 20.07 18.05 -8.61
CA ILE A 148 18.75 17.54 -8.99
C ILE A 148 18.72 17.43 -10.50
N TRP A 149 18.25 16.29 -11.01
CA TRP A 149 18.01 16.09 -12.45
C TRP A 149 16.62 16.61 -12.79
N ILE A 150 16.55 17.62 -13.63
CA ILE A 150 15.33 18.23 -14.12
C ILE A 150 15.02 17.64 -15.50
N THR A 151 13.79 17.18 -15.69
CA THR A 151 13.29 16.59 -16.94
C THR A 151 12.70 17.63 -17.88
N ASN A 152 12.34 17.25 -19.10
CA ASN A 152 11.74 18.14 -20.11
C ASN A 152 10.25 18.41 -19.89
N GLU A 153 9.64 17.76 -18.91
CA GLU A 153 8.26 17.99 -18.49
C GLU A 153 8.22 18.70 -17.13
N TRP A 154 7.21 19.52 -16.88
CA TRP A 154 6.99 20.10 -15.57
C TRP A 154 6.83 19.03 -14.51
N GLN A 155 7.72 19.03 -13.54
CA GLN A 155 7.66 18.14 -12.38
C GLN A 155 7.92 18.92 -11.11
N ARG A 156 7.36 18.41 -10.03
CA ARG A 156 7.60 18.91 -8.69
C ARG A 156 8.80 18.22 -8.09
N TYR A 157 9.76 19.01 -7.62
CA TYR A 157 10.97 18.56 -6.95
C TYR A 157 10.94 18.97 -5.49
N SER A 158 11.54 18.15 -4.64
CA SER A 158 11.66 18.42 -3.21
C SER A 158 12.97 17.89 -2.67
N HIS A 159 13.60 18.67 -1.78
CA HIS A 159 14.78 18.20 -1.07
C HIS A 159 14.81 18.76 0.37
N THR A 160 15.13 17.89 1.32
CA THR A 160 15.24 18.24 2.73
C THR A 160 16.71 18.33 3.14
N PHE A 161 17.13 19.52 3.58
CA PHE A 161 18.43 19.77 4.16
C PHE A 161 18.38 19.62 5.68
N THR A 162 19.30 18.86 6.27
CA THR A 162 19.63 19.00 7.69
C THR A 162 20.73 20.03 7.79
N VAL A 163 20.40 21.25 8.26
CA VAL A 163 21.33 22.38 8.19
C VAL A 163 22.42 22.25 9.25
N GLU A 164 23.69 22.38 8.86
CA GLU A 164 24.85 22.24 9.74
C GLU A 164 25.30 23.57 10.37
N TYR A 165 24.68 24.68 9.99
CA TYR A 165 25.02 26.03 10.46
C TYR A 165 23.74 26.79 10.89
N SER A 166 23.93 27.81 11.72
CA SER A 166 22.84 28.75 12.04
C SER A 166 23.09 30.09 11.33
N SER A 167 22.02 30.68 10.79
CA SER A 167 22.04 31.95 10.09
C SER A 167 20.70 32.65 10.19
N ASN A 168 20.72 33.97 10.38
CA ASN A 168 19.54 34.84 10.31
C ASN A 168 19.35 35.47 8.92
N ASN A 169 20.25 35.20 8.00
CA ASN A 169 20.23 35.70 6.64
C ASN A 169 20.59 34.58 5.64
N ASN A 170 19.69 33.65 5.47
CA ASN A 170 19.86 32.51 4.57
C ASN A 170 19.03 32.73 3.30
N ARG A 171 19.45 32.14 2.19
CA ARG A 171 18.81 32.22 0.88
C ARG A 171 18.65 30.86 0.24
N VAL A 172 17.65 30.69 -0.60
CA VAL A 172 17.58 29.63 -1.61
C VAL A 172 18.20 30.12 -2.88
N ARG A 173 19.01 29.28 -3.50
CA ARG A 173 19.62 29.56 -4.80
C ARG A 173 19.45 28.34 -5.72
N PHE A 174 19.36 28.63 -7.01
CA PHE A 174 19.40 27.63 -8.09
C PHE A 174 20.59 27.95 -8.97
N TRP A 175 21.56 27.03 -9.06
CA TRP A 175 22.67 27.12 -9.99
C TRP A 175 22.36 26.30 -11.22
N TYR A 176 22.41 26.93 -12.38
CA TYR A 176 22.15 26.28 -13.67
C TYR A 176 23.45 25.65 -14.15
N MET A 177 23.49 24.33 -14.21
CA MET A 177 24.75 23.59 -14.27
C MET A 177 25.16 23.18 -15.67
N GLN A 178 24.38 23.50 -16.71
CA GLN A 178 24.66 23.10 -18.07
C GLN A 178 24.19 24.18 -19.06
N SER A 179 24.97 24.36 -20.16
CA SER A 179 24.67 25.32 -21.24
C SER A 179 23.84 24.69 -22.36
N ASP A 180 23.42 25.54 -23.29
CA ASP A 180 22.65 25.20 -24.47
C ASP A 180 21.27 24.58 -24.17
N VAL A 181 20.67 25.01 -23.08
CA VAL A 181 19.33 24.59 -22.62
C VAL A 181 18.62 25.75 -21.93
N SER A 182 17.30 25.70 -21.92
CA SER A 182 16.47 26.57 -21.08
C SER A 182 15.99 25.83 -19.85
N TYR A 183 16.20 26.40 -18.68
CA TYR A 183 15.60 25.96 -17.41
C TYR A 183 14.38 26.81 -17.10
N PHE A 184 13.36 26.16 -16.57
CA PHE A 184 12.15 26.81 -16.10
C PHE A 184 11.97 26.49 -14.63
N LEU A 185 11.54 27.47 -13.85
CA LEU A 185 11.36 27.37 -12.40
C LEU A 185 10.07 28.08 -11.99
N ASP A 186 9.33 27.46 -11.07
CA ASP A 186 8.09 27.98 -10.50
C ASP A 186 7.79 27.40 -9.12
N GLU A 187 6.83 28.01 -8.42
CA GLU A 187 6.27 27.57 -7.13
C GLU A 187 7.30 27.17 -6.08
N VAL A 188 8.32 27.97 -5.88
CA VAL A 188 9.36 27.69 -4.87
C VAL A 188 8.83 27.95 -3.48
N SER A 189 8.95 26.98 -2.61
CA SER A 189 8.55 27.10 -1.21
C SER A 189 9.56 26.47 -0.24
N ILE A 190 9.57 26.94 1.00
CA ILE A 190 10.40 26.41 2.09
C ILE A 190 9.49 26.10 3.28
N SER A 191 9.72 24.97 3.92
CA SER A 191 9.06 24.61 5.19
C SER A 191 10.06 24.04 6.18
N PRO A 192 9.93 24.31 7.49
CA PRO A 192 10.71 23.63 8.50
C PRO A 192 10.28 22.16 8.63
N GLY A 193 11.25 21.27 8.86
CA GLY A 193 11.04 19.83 9.02
C GLY A 193 10.92 19.04 7.73
N ASP A 194 10.65 17.75 7.88
CA ASP A 194 10.31 16.87 6.76
C ASP A 194 8.86 17.21 6.33
N ARG A 195 8.64 17.43 5.06
CA ARG A 195 7.30 17.75 4.54
C ARG A 195 6.72 16.54 3.82
N ILE A 196 5.53 16.15 4.23
CA ILE A 196 4.66 15.28 3.43
C ILE A 196 3.74 16.21 2.64
N THR A 197 3.74 16.09 1.33
CA THR A 197 2.84 16.85 0.45
C THR A 197 1.75 15.94 -0.07
N PHE A 198 0.51 16.39 0.05
CA PHE A 198 -0.63 15.78 -0.61
C PHE A 198 -0.95 16.62 -1.84
N ALA A 199 -0.94 15.99 -3.00
CA ALA A 199 -1.43 16.55 -4.24
C ALA A 199 -2.76 15.84 -4.57
N PRO A 200 -3.91 16.41 -4.18
CA PRO A 200 -5.22 15.72 -4.29
C PRO A 200 -5.60 15.43 -5.75
N ASP A 201 -5.06 16.19 -6.67
CA ASP A 201 -5.34 16.09 -8.11
C ASP A 201 -4.41 15.10 -8.82
N GLU A 202 -3.29 14.74 -8.21
CA GLU A 202 -2.39 13.70 -8.72
C GLU A 202 -2.89 12.32 -8.28
N LYS A 203 -3.51 11.58 -9.21
CA LYS A 203 -4.03 10.24 -8.96
C LYS A 203 -3.09 9.22 -9.60
N PHE A 204 -2.51 8.35 -8.78
CA PHE A 204 -1.62 7.28 -9.25
C PHE A 204 -2.37 5.97 -9.45
N GLN A 205 -3.08 5.50 -8.43
CA GLN A 205 -3.79 4.23 -8.48
C GLN A 205 -5.04 4.27 -7.60
N THR A 206 -6.01 3.44 -7.94
CA THR A 206 -7.16 3.18 -7.07
C THR A 206 -6.72 2.22 -5.97
N VAL A 207 -7.05 2.53 -4.73
CA VAL A 207 -6.89 1.64 -3.59
C VAL A 207 -8.26 1.04 -3.28
N ASP A 208 -8.41 -0.27 -3.47
CA ASP A 208 -9.69 -0.95 -3.26
C ASP A 208 -10.09 -0.97 -1.77
N GLY A 209 -9.09 -1.04 -0.87
CA GLY A 209 -9.39 -0.98 0.54
C GLY A 209 -8.23 -1.36 1.47
N PHE A 210 -8.57 -1.33 2.75
CA PHE A 210 -7.73 -1.82 3.83
C PHE A 210 -8.51 -2.83 4.65
N GLY A 211 -7.85 -3.93 5.03
CA GLY A 211 -8.54 -5.04 5.64
C GLY A 211 -7.82 -5.68 6.81
N ALA A 212 -8.55 -6.59 7.44
CA ALA A 212 -8.04 -7.46 8.49
C ALA A 212 -8.52 -8.90 8.28
N GLY A 213 -7.77 -9.86 8.85
CA GLY A 213 -8.12 -11.29 8.79
C GLY A 213 -8.82 -11.77 10.04
N ILE A 214 -9.98 -12.43 9.88
CA ILE A 214 -10.60 -13.32 10.89
C ILE A 214 -10.28 -14.74 10.46
N LYS A 215 -9.24 -15.32 10.98
CA LYS A 215 -8.79 -16.65 10.54
C LYS A 215 -8.79 -17.65 11.71
N ARG A 216 -7.63 -17.84 12.29
CA ARG A 216 -7.43 -18.79 13.38
C ARG A 216 -7.59 -18.12 14.74
N ARG A 217 -7.94 -18.91 15.76
CA ARG A 217 -8.00 -18.50 17.15
C ARG A 217 -9.11 -17.50 17.48
N THR A 218 -10.14 -17.44 16.65
CA THR A 218 -11.34 -16.64 16.91
C THR A 218 -11.97 -17.00 18.25
N GLU A 219 -11.87 -18.29 18.66
CA GLU A 219 -12.32 -18.78 19.96
C GLU A 219 -11.68 -18.04 21.14
N GLN A 220 -10.53 -17.44 20.98
CA GLN A 220 -9.88 -16.66 22.06
C GLN A 220 -10.65 -15.39 22.41
N LEU A 221 -11.40 -14.83 21.49
CA LEU A 221 -12.33 -13.72 21.78
C LEU A 221 -13.50 -14.20 22.64
N TYR A 222 -13.94 -15.44 22.42
CA TYR A 222 -15.13 -15.99 23.06
C TYR A 222 -14.87 -16.61 24.45
N VAL A 223 -13.62 -16.72 24.89
CA VAL A 223 -13.28 -17.01 26.30
C VAL A 223 -13.23 -15.74 27.15
N LEU A 224 -13.25 -14.57 26.55
CA LEU A 224 -13.34 -13.30 27.25
C LEU A 224 -14.78 -13.08 27.75
N ASN A 225 -14.95 -12.25 28.77
CA ASN A 225 -16.30 -11.81 29.14
C ASN A 225 -16.91 -10.95 28.00
N ASP A 226 -18.24 -10.98 27.91
CA ASP A 226 -18.96 -10.34 26.79
C ASP A 226 -18.65 -8.85 26.63
N SER A 227 -18.50 -8.11 27.72
CA SER A 227 -18.20 -6.69 27.68
C SER A 227 -16.81 -6.41 27.08
N PHE A 228 -15.84 -7.26 27.36
CA PHE A 228 -14.49 -7.13 26.84
C PHE A 228 -14.41 -7.54 25.37
N ARG A 229 -15.11 -8.63 25.01
CA ARG A 229 -15.23 -9.08 23.61
C ARG A 229 -15.89 -8.00 22.76
N GLN A 230 -17.04 -7.48 23.16
CA GLN A 230 -17.75 -6.41 22.46
C GLN A 230 -16.88 -5.16 22.28
N GLN A 231 -16.08 -4.81 23.28
CA GLN A 231 -15.16 -3.67 23.15
C GLN A 231 -14.06 -3.90 22.10
N ILE A 232 -13.53 -5.14 22.00
CA ILE A 232 -12.54 -5.49 20.98
C ILE A 232 -13.19 -5.47 19.58
N GLU A 233 -14.36 -6.07 19.44
CA GLU A 233 -15.12 -6.12 18.20
C GLU A 233 -15.49 -4.71 17.73
N GLU A 234 -15.90 -3.82 18.64
CA GLU A 234 -16.17 -2.40 18.34
C GLU A 234 -14.92 -1.68 17.81
N TYR A 235 -13.77 -1.88 18.44
CA TYR A 235 -12.51 -1.30 17.95
C TYR A 235 -12.10 -1.83 16.58
N CYS A 236 -12.28 -3.13 16.34
CA CYS A 236 -11.86 -3.78 15.10
C CYS A 236 -12.77 -3.43 13.93
N PHE A 237 -14.09 -3.41 14.14
CA PHE A 237 -15.06 -3.39 13.04
C PHE A 237 -15.76 -2.04 12.87
N ASN A 238 -15.81 -1.20 13.92
CA ASN A 238 -16.39 0.12 13.85
C ASN A 238 -15.31 1.21 13.85
N ASP A 239 -14.43 1.22 14.87
CA ASP A 239 -13.46 2.30 15.03
C ASP A 239 -12.34 2.34 13.97
N LEU A 240 -11.92 1.19 13.45
CA LEU A 240 -10.90 1.11 12.39
C LEU A 240 -11.46 1.32 10.99
N GLU A 241 -12.78 1.19 10.81
CA GLU A 241 -13.48 1.37 9.54
C GLU A 241 -12.83 0.59 8.38
N VAL A 242 -12.35 -0.63 8.65
CA VAL A 242 -11.82 -1.48 7.58
C VAL A 242 -12.95 -1.87 6.63
N ASN A 243 -12.69 -1.80 5.33
CA ASN A 243 -13.67 -2.15 4.30
C ASN A 243 -13.40 -3.50 3.61
N MET A 244 -12.37 -4.22 4.06
CA MET A 244 -12.05 -5.56 3.59
C MET A 244 -11.92 -6.51 4.79
N ILE A 245 -12.49 -7.71 4.65
CA ILE A 245 -12.35 -8.76 5.66
C ILE A 245 -11.98 -10.06 4.97
N ARG A 246 -10.97 -10.77 5.48
CA ARG A 246 -10.52 -12.06 4.99
C ARG A 246 -10.70 -13.11 6.07
N PHE A 247 -11.38 -14.19 5.75
CA PHE A 247 -11.69 -15.23 6.71
C PHE A 247 -11.38 -16.63 6.16
N PHE A 248 -11.50 -17.62 7.02
CA PHE A 248 -11.04 -18.97 6.74
C PHE A 248 -12.16 -19.85 6.20
N VAL A 249 -11.95 -20.46 5.04
CA VAL A 249 -12.75 -21.58 4.52
C VAL A 249 -12.16 -22.86 5.11
N TYR A 250 -12.89 -23.52 5.99
CA TYR A 250 -12.36 -24.61 6.76
C TYR A 250 -12.55 -25.96 6.03
N HIS A 251 -11.48 -26.65 5.79
CA HIS A 251 -11.40 -27.88 5.03
C HIS A 251 -12.18 -29.09 5.64
N ASP A 252 -12.42 -29.08 6.95
CA ASP A 252 -13.13 -30.14 7.66
C ASP A 252 -14.64 -29.98 7.67
N LEU A 253 -15.19 -28.97 6.96
CA LEU A 253 -16.63 -28.87 6.73
C LEU A 253 -17.14 -30.05 5.89
N GLU A 254 -16.27 -30.67 5.11
CA GLU A 254 -16.52 -31.89 4.38
C GLU A 254 -15.45 -32.94 4.71
N PRO A 255 -15.57 -33.64 5.87
CA PRO A 255 -14.58 -34.60 6.33
C PRO A 255 -14.47 -35.87 5.48
N GLU A 256 -15.53 -36.24 4.79
CA GLU A 256 -15.65 -37.35 3.85
C GLU A 256 -16.43 -36.86 2.64
N ASN A 257 -16.28 -37.50 1.48
CA ASN A 257 -17.07 -37.13 0.32
C ASN A 257 -18.57 -37.33 0.63
N ASP A 258 -19.37 -36.32 0.41
CA ASP A 258 -20.78 -36.32 0.75
C ASP A 258 -21.59 -37.14 -0.30
N ASN A 259 -21.17 -37.08 -1.60
CA ASN A 259 -21.77 -37.81 -2.71
C ASN A 259 -20.79 -37.92 -3.91
N ASP A 260 -21.17 -38.60 -4.98
CA ASP A 260 -20.36 -38.77 -6.19
C ASP A 260 -20.76 -37.77 -7.32
N ASP A 261 -21.62 -36.80 -7.02
CA ASP A 261 -22.07 -35.79 -8.00
C ASP A 261 -21.47 -34.42 -7.69
N PRO A 262 -20.37 -34.03 -8.35
CA PRO A 262 -19.75 -32.75 -8.10
C PRO A 262 -20.58 -31.52 -8.49
N TYR A 263 -21.82 -31.73 -8.93
CA TYR A 263 -22.80 -30.70 -9.25
C TYR A 263 -23.90 -30.56 -8.18
N ASP A 264 -23.90 -31.41 -7.17
CA ASP A 264 -24.76 -31.26 -5.99
C ASP A 264 -24.14 -30.23 -5.04
N LEU A 265 -24.71 -29.03 -5.04
CA LEU A 265 -24.20 -27.89 -4.25
C LEU A 265 -25.00 -27.67 -2.95
N ASP A 266 -25.54 -28.76 -2.38
CA ASP A 266 -26.32 -28.70 -1.15
C ASP A 266 -25.41 -28.42 0.09
N GLU A 267 -25.36 -27.19 0.50
CA GLU A 267 -24.57 -26.74 1.67
C GLU A 267 -25.01 -27.41 3.00
N SER A 268 -26.19 -28.02 3.04
CA SER A 268 -26.70 -28.75 4.20
C SER A 268 -25.92 -30.02 4.49
N GLN A 269 -25.19 -30.55 3.51
CA GLN A 269 -24.34 -31.74 3.62
C GLN A 269 -22.98 -31.40 4.30
N LEU A 270 -22.59 -30.13 4.34
CA LEU A 270 -21.39 -29.69 5.06
C LEU A 270 -21.58 -29.76 6.58
N ASP A 271 -20.57 -30.18 7.30
CA ASP A 271 -20.56 -30.22 8.79
C ASP A 271 -20.29 -28.86 9.42
N TRP A 272 -21.30 -28.00 9.41
CA TRP A 272 -21.22 -26.64 9.94
C TRP A 272 -20.97 -26.57 11.46
N THR A 273 -21.20 -27.67 12.22
CA THR A 273 -20.90 -27.71 13.66
C THR A 273 -19.44 -27.43 13.92
N ARG A 274 -18.57 -27.76 12.97
CA ARG A 274 -17.14 -27.52 13.01
C ARG A 274 -16.77 -26.05 12.83
N TYR A 275 -17.62 -25.30 12.17
CA TYR A 275 -17.43 -23.89 11.90
C TYR A 275 -18.00 -23.00 13.00
N ASP A 276 -19.14 -23.41 13.57
CA ASP A 276 -19.85 -22.65 14.59
C ASP A 276 -19.33 -22.87 16.00
N SER A 277 -19.31 -24.09 16.49
CA SER A 277 -19.21 -24.31 17.94
C SER A 277 -18.57 -25.62 18.39
N ASP A 278 -18.02 -26.47 17.52
CA ASP A 278 -17.40 -27.71 17.96
C ASP A 278 -16.27 -27.42 18.97
N PRO A 279 -16.41 -27.86 20.22
CA PRO A 279 -15.42 -27.63 21.27
C PRO A 279 -14.06 -28.30 20.97
N ASN A 280 -14.02 -29.27 20.04
CA ASN A 280 -12.81 -29.98 19.66
C ASN A 280 -12.05 -29.26 18.54
N ILE A 281 -12.69 -28.29 17.86
CA ILE A 281 -12.08 -27.48 16.80
C ILE A 281 -11.83 -26.08 17.31
N TRP A 282 -10.69 -25.90 17.91
CA TRP A 282 -10.37 -24.66 18.60
C TRP A 282 -9.86 -23.53 17.68
N ARG A 283 -9.59 -23.79 16.41
CA ARG A 283 -8.99 -22.78 15.52
C ARG A 283 -10.00 -21.96 14.71
N THR A 284 -11.14 -22.56 14.35
CA THR A 284 -12.15 -21.96 13.47
C THR A 284 -13.50 -21.78 14.12
N ARG A 285 -13.68 -22.33 15.31
CA ARG A 285 -14.88 -22.12 16.11
C ARG A 285 -15.18 -20.63 16.26
N TYR A 286 -16.45 -20.29 16.09
CA TYR A 286 -16.97 -18.92 16.16
C TYR A 286 -16.59 -17.98 14.98
N VAL A 287 -16.01 -18.47 13.91
CA VAL A 287 -15.73 -17.62 12.75
C VAL A 287 -17.03 -17.05 12.15
N GLY A 288 -18.07 -17.87 12.01
CA GLY A 288 -19.38 -17.41 11.53
C GLY A 288 -20.00 -16.34 12.41
N GLU A 289 -20.01 -16.55 13.74
CA GLU A 289 -20.52 -15.57 14.71
C GLU A 289 -19.69 -14.27 14.70
N ALA A 290 -18.37 -14.37 14.65
CA ALA A 290 -17.49 -13.21 14.61
C ALA A 290 -17.69 -12.38 13.32
N LEU A 291 -17.95 -13.05 12.19
CA LEU A 291 -18.29 -12.37 10.95
C LEU A 291 -19.64 -11.66 11.04
N GLN A 292 -20.68 -12.31 11.59
CA GLN A 292 -21.98 -11.66 11.83
C GLN A 292 -21.84 -10.41 12.72
N ASN A 293 -21.04 -10.51 13.80
CA ASN A 293 -20.77 -9.37 14.67
C ASN A 293 -20.02 -8.26 13.91
N ALA A 294 -19.05 -8.60 13.07
CA ALA A 294 -18.34 -7.66 12.24
C ALA A 294 -19.30 -6.90 11.31
N PHE A 295 -20.20 -7.60 10.63
CA PHE A 295 -21.21 -6.99 9.76
C PHE A 295 -22.20 -6.10 10.51
N ASN A 296 -22.61 -6.51 11.70
CA ASN A 296 -23.54 -5.73 12.55
C ASN A 296 -22.90 -4.46 13.08
N LEU A 297 -21.61 -4.45 13.36
CA LEU A 297 -20.87 -3.33 13.94
C LEU A 297 -20.31 -2.38 12.88
N SER A 298 -20.01 -2.87 11.67
CA SER A 298 -19.49 -2.03 10.60
C SER A 298 -20.51 -1.02 10.14
N VAL A 299 -20.19 0.28 10.27
CA VAL A 299 -21.09 1.37 9.87
C VAL A 299 -21.23 1.48 8.35
N ASN A 300 -20.15 1.21 7.62
CA ASN A 300 -20.07 1.36 6.17
C ASN A 300 -20.20 0.02 5.42
N GLY A 301 -20.31 -1.09 6.14
CA GLY A 301 -20.25 -2.43 5.55
C GLY A 301 -18.83 -2.80 5.09
N PHE A 302 -18.74 -3.92 4.36
CA PHE A 302 -17.49 -4.38 3.74
C PHE A 302 -17.65 -4.38 2.23
N ASP A 303 -16.73 -3.71 1.52
CA ASP A 303 -16.67 -3.76 0.06
C ASP A 303 -16.18 -5.12 -0.43
N HIS A 304 -15.28 -5.76 0.35
CA HIS A 304 -14.70 -7.05 0.02
C HIS A 304 -14.73 -8.01 1.22
N VAL A 305 -15.38 -9.13 1.02
CA VAL A 305 -15.49 -10.26 1.95
C VAL A 305 -14.84 -11.47 1.30
N ILE A 306 -13.66 -11.85 1.78
CA ILE A 306 -12.76 -12.77 1.09
C ILE A 306 -12.70 -14.10 1.85
N GLY A 307 -13.26 -15.17 1.27
CA GLY A 307 -13.06 -16.54 1.74
C GLY A 307 -11.72 -17.08 1.27
N ASN A 308 -10.90 -17.59 2.18
CA ASN A 308 -9.58 -18.16 1.85
C ASN A 308 -9.48 -19.61 2.29
N CYS A 309 -9.17 -20.52 1.38
CA CYS A 309 -8.97 -21.93 1.64
C CYS A 309 -7.49 -22.28 1.77
N ASN A 310 -7.05 -22.72 2.95
CA ASN A 310 -5.66 -23.12 3.15
C ASN A 310 -5.37 -24.53 2.62
N SER A 311 -6.35 -25.40 2.62
CA SER A 311 -6.24 -26.79 2.19
C SER A 311 -7.58 -27.31 1.71
N ALA A 312 -7.60 -28.10 0.66
CA ALA A 312 -8.74 -28.91 0.32
C ALA A 312 -9.05 -29.92 1.44
N PRO A 313 -10.27 -30.47 1.52
CA PRO A 313 -10.60 -31.61 2.35
C PRO A 313 -9.57 -32.74 2.26
N ALA A 314 -9.30 -33.43 3.37
CA ALA A 314 -8.22 -34.41 3.45
C ALA A 314 -8.38 -35.57 2.45
N TRP A 315 -9.59 -35.98 2.17
CA TRP A 315 -9.93 -37.05 1.23
C TRP A 315 -9.64 -36.68 -0.23
N LEU A 316 -9.63 -35.37 -0.56
CA LEU A 316 -9.26 -34.85 -1.88
C LEU A 316 -7.74 -34.68 -2.09
N LYS A 317 -6.91 -35.01 -1.09
CA LYS A 317 -5.46 -34.74 -1.17
C LYS A 317 -4.63 -36.00 -1.28
N THR A 318 -3.55 -35.90 -2.04
CA THR A 318 -2.60 -37.01 -2.29
C THR A 318 -1.94 -37.56 -1.05
N ASN A 319 -1.82 -36.78 0.02
CA ASN A 319 -1.29 -37.21 1.31
C ASN A 319 -2.36 -37.67 2.32
N GLY A 320 -3.66 -37.57 1.96
CA GLY A 320 -4.77 -37.89 2.85
C GLY A 320 -4.83 -37.06 4.13
N GLN A 321 -4.22 -35.88 4.13
CA GLN A 321 -4.12 -34.99 5.28
C GLN A 321 -4.41 -33.55 4.88
N HIS A 322 -5.09 -32.79 5.75
CA HIS A 322 -5.29 -31.36 5.53
C HIS A 322 -4.03 -30.51 5.80
N ASN A 323 -3.01 -31.05 6.46
CA ASN A 323 -1.75 -30.40 6.80
C ASN A 323 -0.55 -30.98 6.03
N GLY A 324 0.61 -30.34 6.18
CA GLY A 324 1.88 -30.84 5.65
C GLY A 324 2.02 -30.81 4.14
N GLY A 325 1.32 -29.92 3.45
CA GLY A 325 1.35 -29.82 1.99
C GLY A 325 0.48 -30.89 1.31
N GLY A 326 1.01 -31.57 0.30
CA GLY A 326 0.24 -32.44 -0.62
C GLY A 326 -0.49 -31.63 -1.69
N THR A 327 -0.93 -32.32 -2.75
CA THR A 327 -1.67 -31.72 -3.87
C THR A 327 -3.06 -32.35 -3.98
N LEU A 328 -3.93 -31.81 -4.79
CA LEU A 328 -5.17 -32.52 -5.13
C LEU A 328 -4.89 -33.89 -5.75
N ILE A 329 -5.75 -34.84 -5.48
CA ILE A 329 -5.78 -36.09 -6.25
C ILE A 329 -6.11 -35.79 -7.73
N SER A 330 -5.66 -36.63 -8.62
CA SER A 330 -5.93 -36.46 -10.05
C SER A 330 -7.45 -36.49 -10.33
N GLY A 331 -7.98 -35.42 -10.94
CA GLY A 331 -9.39 -35.26 -11.23
C GLY A 331 -10.25 -34.75 -10.08
N GLY A 332 -9.63 -34.34 -8.96
CA GLY A 332 -10.33 -33.79 -7.80
C GLY A 332 -10.74 -32.33 -7.93
N GLU A 333 -10.44 -31.66 -9.04
CA GLU A 333 -10.73 -30.24 -9.24
C GLU A 333 -12.23 -29.93 -9.22
N SER A 334 -13.04 -30.86 -9.72
CA SER A 334 -14.50 -30.72 -9.79
C SER A 334 -15.14 -30.78 -8.41
N GLU A 335 -14.78 -31.78 -7.62
CA GLU A 335 -15.21 -31.94 -6.22
C GLU A 335 -14.74 -30.78 -5.34
N PHE A 336 -13.49 -30.37 -5.53
CA PHE A 336 -12.99 -29.22 -4.78
C PHE A 336 -13.73 -27.92 -5.11
N SER A 337 -14.12 -27.74 -6.36
CA SER A 337 -14.94 -26.59 -6.80
C SER A 337 -16.37 -26.67 -6.26
N GLU A 338 -16.93 -27.88 -6.16
CA GLU A 338 -18.21 -28.15 -5.52
C GLU A 338 -18.16 -27.71 -4.05
N PHE A 339 -17.23 -28.27 -3.26
CA PHE A 339 -17.01 -27.91 -1.87
C PHE A 339 -16.94 -26.38 -1.64
N LEU A 340 -16.17 -25.66 -2.46
CA LEU A 340 -16.03 -24.20 -2.34
C LEU A 340 -17.35 -23.47 -2.62
N VAL A 341 -18.12 -23.92 -3.60
CA VAL A 341 -19.40 -23.29 -3.98
C VAL A 341 -20.49 -23.64 -2.96
N ALA A 342 -20.56 -24.88 -2.47
CA ALA A 342 -21.44 -25.26 -1.37
C ALA A 342 -21.15 -24.43 -0.12
N PHE A 343 -19.87 -24.21 0.20
CA PHE A 343 -19.47 -23.32 1.27
C PHE A 343 -19.98 -21.88 1.07
N LEU A 344 -19.85 -21.31 -0.13
CA LEU A 344 -20.35 -19.96 -0.43
C LEU A 344 -21.86 -19.85 -0.23
N ASN A 345 -22.62 -20.84 -0.71
CA ASN A 345 -24.07 -20.93 -0.52
C ASN A 345 -24.42 -21.00 0.99
N GLY A 346 -23.67 -21.78 1.77
CA GLY A 346 -23.87 -21.89 3.20
C GLY A 346 -23.56 -20.63 3.98
N MET A 347 -22.55 -19.86 3.57
CA MET A 347 -22.27 -18.55 4.18
C MET A 347 -23.45 -17.58 4.03
N GLU A 348 -24.07 -17.55 2.85
CA GLU A 348 -25.25 -16.72 2.62
C GLU A 348 -26.48 -17.25 3.37
N SER A 349 -26.80 -18.56 3.24
CA SER A 349 -28.02 -19.15 3.80
C SER A 349 -28.02 -19.20 5.32
N ARG A 350 -26.87 -19.49 5.96
CA ARG A 350 -26.73 -19.65 7.41
C ARG A 350 -26.43 -18.37 8.16
N TYR A 351 -25.56 -17.53 7.61
CA TYR A 351 -25.03 -16.35 8.30
C TYR A 351 -25.52 -15.04 7.70
N GLY A 352 -26.16 -15.06 6.51
CA GLY A 352 -26.53 -13.87 5.77
C GLY A 352 -25.30 -13.09 5.29
N ILE A 353 -24.19 -13.77 5.06
CA ILE A 353 -22.92 -13.14 4.67
C ILE A 353 -22.66 -13.37 3.19
N GLY A 354 -22.82 -12.31 2.40
CA GLY A 354 -22.44 -12.30 0.98
C GLY A 354 -20.92 -12.25 0.84
N VAL A 355 -20.31 -13.40 0.48
CA VAL A 355 -18.89 -13.46 0.14
C VAL A 355 -18.71 -12.82 -1.24
N THR A 356 -17.74 -11.91 -1.37
CA THR A 356 -17.49 -11.19 -2.63
C THR A 356 -16.29 -11.71 -3.39
N ALA A 357 -15.39 -12.44 -2.71
CA ALA A 357 -14.22 -13.04 -3.32
C ALA A 357 -13.84 -14.36 -2.65
N ILE A 358 -13.29 -15.28 -3.42
CA ILE A 358 -12.82 -16.58 -2.97
C ILE A 358 -11.38 -16.84 -3.41
N SER A 359 -10.55 -17.37 -2.51
CA SER A 359 -9.22 -17.87 -2.81
C SER A 359 -9.15 -19.37 -2.56
N PRO A 360 -8.94 -20.21 -3.60
CA PRO A 360 -8.92 -21.66 -3.45
C PRO A 360 -7.63 -22.20 -2.82
N THR A 361 -6.59 -21.36 -2.71
CA THR A 361 -5.29 -21.74 -2.17
C THR A 361 -4.75 -20.69 -1.20
N ASN A 362 -3.80 -21.11 -0.36
CA ASN A 362 -3.00 -20.22 0.49
C ASN A 362 -1.56 -20.72 0.48
N GLU A 363 -0.65 -19.84 0.10
CA GLU A 363 0.79 -20.13 0.03
C GLU A 363 1.13 -21.43 -0.73
N PRO A 364 0.61 -21.61 -1.96
CA PRO A 364 0.83 -22.84 -2.74
C PRO A 364 2.31 -23.10 -3.05
N ASP A 365 3.12 -22.04 -2.96
CA ASP A 365 4.59 -22.06 -3.18
C ASP A 365 5.40 -22.35 -1.91
N TYR A 366 4.75 -22.54 -0.75
CA TYR A 366 5.44 -22.70 0.54
C TYR A 366 4.93 -23.90 1.33
N GLN A 367 5.84 -24.84 1.62
CA GLN A 367 5.49 -26.04 2.38
C GLN A 367 5.59 -25.79 3.89
N VAL A 368 4.52 -26.10 4.60
CA VAL A 368 4.39 -25.93 6.04
C VAL A 368 3.85 -27.20 6.70
N SER A 369 3.94 -27.27 8.04
CA SER A 369 3.45 -28.43 8.82
C SER A 369 2.00 -28.28 9.30
N TYR A 370 1.39 -27.12 9.10
CA TYR A 370 -0.02 -26.86 9.41
C TYR A 370 -0.89 -27.01 8.15
N GLU A 371 -2.15 -26.57 8.21
CA GLU A 371 -3.10 -26.66 7.08
C GLU A 371 -2.51 -26.00 5.86
N SER A 372 -2.33 -26.78 4.81
CA SER A 372 -1.69 -26.32 3.57
C SER A 372 -1.89 -27.29 2.43
N MET A 373 -1.91 -26.76 1.24
CA MET A 373 -1.94 -27.50 -0.02
C MET A 373 -0.93 -26.88 -0.98
N ASN A 374 0.07 -27.66 -1.38
CA ASN A 374 1.00 -27.21 -2.39
C ASN A 374 0.44 -27.48 -3.78
N THR A 375 0.53 -26.53 -4.66
CA THR A 375 0.12 -26.67 -6.06
C THR A 375 1.16 -26.04 -6.97
N THR A 376 1.46 -26.69 -8.07
CA THR A 376 2.21 -26.05 -9.15
C THR A 376 1.32 -25.04 -9.88
N PRO A 377 1.89 -24.11 -10.66
CA PRO A 377 1.09 -23.22 -11.51
C PRO A 377 0.10 -23.97 -12.42
N SER A 378 0.48 -25.15 -12.94
CA SER A 378 -0.38 -25.98 -13.81
C SER A 378 -1.55 -26.60 -13.05
N GLU A 379 -1.31 -27.17 -11.85
CA GLU A 379 -2.38 -27.72 -11.00
C GLU A 379 -3.33 -26.63 -10.53
N LEU A 380 -2.82 -25.48 -10.12
CA LEU A 380 -3.64 -24.33 -9.73
C LEU A 380 -4.46 -23.81 -10.91
N SER A 381 -3.92 -23.79 -12.12
CA SER A 381 -4.65 -23.43 -13.34
C SER A 381 -5.87 -24.32 -13.57
N ALA A 382 -5.73 -25.63 -13.36
CA ALA A 382 -6.84 -26.57 -13.51
C ALA A 382 -7.96 -26.31 -12.46
N ILE A 383 -7.56 -26.04 -11.21
CA ILE A 383 -8.49 -25.67 -10.14
C ILE A 383 -9.27 -24.41 -10.52
N LEU A 384 -8.56 -23.36 -10.97
CA LEU A 384 -9.17 -22.06 -11.28
C LEU A 384 -10.16 -22.13 -12.43
N ILE A 385 -9.84 -22.87 -13.48
CA ILE A 385 -10.76 -23.08 -14.62
C ILE A 385 -12.03 -23.78 -14.15
N ASN A 386 -11.90 -24.85 -13.33
CA ASN A 386 -13.05 -25.56 -12.79
C ASN A 386 -13.90 -24.66 -11.88
N LEU A 387 -13.27 -23.96 -10.95
CA LEU A 387 -13.96 -23.07 -10.02
C LEU A 387 -14.70 -21.94 -10.75
N ASN A 388 -14.06 -21.30 -11.72
CA ASN A 388 -14.69 -20.24 -12.52
C ASN A 388 -15.93 -20.76 -13.26
N ALA A 389 -15.81 -21.92 -13.90
CA ALA A 389 -16.96 -22.57 -14.58
C ALA A 389 -18.06 -22.93 -13.59
N ARG A 390 -17.73 -23.42 -12.40
CA ARG A 390 -18.69 -23.79 -11.36
C ARG A 390 -19.43 -22.57 -10.81
N LEU A 391 -18.72 -21.48 -10.48
CA LEU A 391 -19.31 -20.21 -10.04
C LEU A 391 -20.30 -19.69 -11.09
N SER A 392 -19.90 -19.68 -12.36
CA SER A 392 -20.75 -19.20 -13.45
C SER A 392 -22.00 -20.07 -13.62
N ASN A 393 -21.87 -21.41 -13.62
CA ASN A 393 -22.99 -22.32 -13.73
C ASN A 393 -23.96 -22.24 -12.53
N SER A 394 -23.49 -21.73 -11.38
CA SER A 394 -24.30 -21.58 -10.17
C SER A 394 -24.89 -20.16 -10.01
N GLY A 395 -24.70 -19.28 -11.00
CA GLY A 395 -25.17 -17.89 -10.92
C GLY A 395 -24.39 -17.02 -9.93
N LEU A 396 -23.15 -17.41 -9.62
CA LEU A 396 -22.24 -16.72 -8.69
C LEU A 396 -21.12 -15.96 -9.44
N ASP A 397 -21.35 -15.52 -10.66
CA ASP A 397 -20.40 -14.74 -11.48
C ASP A 397 -19.92 -13.45 -10.82
N HIS A 398 -20.63 -12.97 -9.81
CA HIS A 398 -20.27 -11.78 -9.06
C HIS A 398 -19.14 -12.02 -8.05
N ILE A 399 -18.86 -13.28 -7.72
CA ILE A 399 -17.78 -13.64 -6.77
C ILE A 399 -16.45 -13.68 -7.49
N LYS A 400 -15.51 -12.87 -7.02
CA LYS A 400 -14.18 -12.71 -7.62
C LYS A 400 -13.23 -13.82 -7.19
N ILE A 401 -12.43 -14.33 -8.12
CA ILE A 401 -11.37 -15.29 -7.81
C ILE A 401 -10.07 -14.57 -7.54
N VAL A 402 -9.51 -14.80 -6.34
CA VAL A 402 -8.20 -14.28 -5.89
C VAL A 402 -7.16 -15.38 -5.98
N SER A 403 -6.07 -15.17 -6.71
CA SER A 403 -5.02 -16.17 -6.93
C SER A 403 -3.69 -15.46 -7.28
N PRO A 404 -2.51 -16.05 -7.06
CA PRO A 404 -2.23 -17.39 -6.50
C PRO A 404 -2.13 -17.42 -4.96
N GLU A 405 -2.09 -16.27 -4.25
CA GLU A 405 -1.89 -16.22 -2.80
C GLU A 405 -0.52 -16.75 -2.35
N CYS A 406 0.52 -16.50 -3.12
CA CYS A 406 1.85 -16.97 -2.81
C CYS A 406 2.44 -16.31 -1.56
N PHE A 407 3.28 -17.06 -0.84
CA PHE A 407 4.00 -16.59 0.36
C PHE A 407 4.86 -15.35 0.11
N ARG A 408 5.30 -15.17 -1.14
CA ARG A 408 6.22 -14.09 -1.55
C ARG A 408 5.82 -13.45 -2.87
N VAL A 409 6.10 -12.14 -2.98
CA VAL A 409 5.86 -11.34 -4.18
C VAL A 409 6.76 -11.80 -5.33
N GLU A 410 8.07 -11.90 -5.07
CA GLU A 410 9.10 -12.29 -6.02
C GLU A 410 10.09 -13.23 -5.36
N SER A 411 10.65 -14.15 -6.15
CA SER A 411 11.72 -15.03 -5.68
C SER A 411 13.03 -14.64 -6.35
N GLN A 412 14.00 -14.24 -5.54
CA GLN A 412 15.36 -14.00 -6.04
C GLN A 412 16.17 -15.29 -6.27
N ASN A 413 15.75 -16.43 -5.70
CA ASN A 413 16.60 -17.64 -5.67
C ASN A 413 15.86 -18.98 -5.86
N SER A 414 14.56 -19.07 -5.86
CA SER A 414 13.84 -20.37 -5.83
C SER A 414 12.81 -20.60 -6.93
N GLY A 415 12.56 -19.63 -7.79
CA GLY A 415 11.59 -19.78 -8.89
C GLY A 415 10.11 -19.82 -8.46
N THR A 416 9.83 -19.78 -7.17
CA THR A 416 8.45 -19.82 -6.63
C THR A 416 8.07 -18.48 -6.01
N SER A 417 7.06 -17.83 -6.57
CA SER A 417 6.54 -16.53 -6.11
C SER A 417 5.27 -16.18 -6.87
N ALA A 418 4.51 -15.17 -6.41
CA ALA A 418 3.35 -14.67 -7.13
C ALA A 418 3.69 -14.27 -8.57
N THR A 419 4.80 -13.55 -8.78
CA THR A 419 5.24 -13.14 -10.12
C THR A 419 5.48 -14.35 -11.05
N ASN A 420 6.14 -15.40 -10.55
CA ASN A 420 6.40 -16.58 -11.36
C ASN A 420 5.13 -17.39 -11.66
N TYR A 421 4.25 -17.53 -10.64
CA TYR A 421 2.96 -18.21 -10.82
C TYR A 421 2.13 -17.51 -11.89
N ILE A 422 1.92 -16.22 -11.77
CA ILE A 422 1.12 -15.45 -12.71
C ILE A 422 1.71 -15.48 -14.12
N ASN A 423 3.03 -15.28 -14.29
CA ASN A 423 3.66 -15.37 -15.60
C ASN A 423 3.40 -16.73 -16.28
N THR A 424 3.47 -17.83 -15.52
CA THR A 424 3.21 -19.17 -16.07
C THR A 424 1.73 -19.43 -16.32
N MET A 425 0.88 -19.04 -15.40
CA MET A 425 -0.55 -19.29 -15.45
C MET A 425 -1.24 -18.48 -16.57
N PHE A 426 -0.85 -17.24 -16.76
CA PHE A 426 -1.43 -16.35 -17.77
C PHE A 426 -0.92 -16.61 -19.20
N GLU A 427 0.00 -17.58 -19.39
CA GLU A 427 0.21 -18.16 -20.74
C GLU A 427 -1.08 -18.84 -21.28
N ASN A 428 -1.99 -19.22 -20.40
CA ASN A 428 -3.31 -19.73 -20.74
C ASN A 428 -4.37 -18.63 -20.51
N SER A 429 -4.95 -18.11 -21.60
CA SER A 429 -5.95 -17.04 -21.51
C SER A 429 -7.21 -17.43 -20.70
N ALA A 430 -7.60 -18.71 -20.68
CA ALA A 430 -8.74 -19.15 -19.87
C ALA A 430 -8.45 -19.05 -18.36
N VAL A 431 -7.19 -19.18 -17.96
CA VAL A 431 -6.77 -18.95 -16.56
C VAL A 431 -6.67 -17.46 -16.25
N GLU A 432 -6.13 -16.69 -17.19
CA GLU A 432 -6.13 -15.23 -17.07
C GLU A 432 -7.55 -14.69 -16.91
N ASP A 433 -8.50 -15.17 -17.73
CA ASP A 433 -9.91 -14.78 -17.64
C ASP A 433 -10.55 -15.20 -16.30
N ALA A 434 -10.17 -16.36 -15.75
CA ALA A 434 -10.71 -16.88 -14.50
C ALA A 434 -10.20 -16.14 -13.26
N VAL A 435 -9.01 -15.55 -13.28
CA VAL A 435 -8.45 -14.81 -12.15
C VAL A 435 -8.88 -13.35 -12.22
N ASP A 436 -9.64 -12.87 -11.27
CA ASP A 436 -10.04 -11.46 -11.19
C ASP A 436 -9.00 -10.59 -10.51
N ILE A 437 -8.35 -11.11 -9.46
CA ILE A 437 -7.47 -10.39 -8.58
C ILE A 437 -6.19 -11.19 -8.34
N VAL A 438 -5.06 -10.54 -8.49
CA VAL A 438 -3.75 -11.16 -8.17
C VAL A 438 -3.47 -10.99 -6.68
N GLY A 439 -3.57 -12.08 -5.92
CA GLY A 439 -3.30 -12.13 -4.48
C GLY A 439 -1.86 -12.54 -4.16
N THR A 440 -1.24 -11.90 -3.18
CA THR A 440 0.10 -12.25 -2.68
C THR A 440 0.28 -11.94 -1.21
N HIS A 441 1.22 -12.62 -0.55
CA HIS A 441 1.70 -12.29 0.78
C HIS A 441 3.07 -11.59 0.72
N THR A 442 3.55 -11.08 1.85
CA THR A 442 4.83 -10.34 1.91
C THR A 442 5.82 -10.91 2.94
N TYR A 443 5.59 -12.12 3.41
CA TYR A 443 6.37 -12.69 4.53
C TYR A 443 7.83 -12.96 4.24
N ALA A 444 8.16 -13.34 3.01
CA ALA A 444 9.53 -13.61 2.61
C ALA A 444 10.35 -12.35 2.31
N ASP A 445 9.71 -11.20 2.27
CA ASP A 445 10.34 -9.92 2.04
C ASP A 445 9.98 -8.93 3.16
N PRO A 446 10.46 -9.15 4.40
CA PRO A 446 10.11 -8.35 5.56
C PRO A 446 10.56 -6.90 5.45
N ASN A 447 11.48 -6.59 4.52
CA ASN A 447 11.92 -5.23 4.22
C ASN A 447 11.19 -4.63 3.02
N HIS A 448 10.30 -5.40 2.39
CA HIS A 448 9.53 -5.02 1.20
C HIS A 448 10.40 -4.46 0.06
N ASN A 449 11.51 -5.14 -0.20
CA ASN A 449 12.38 -4.88 -1.33
C ASN A 449 11.98 -5.67 -2.58
N ALA A 450 10.79 -6.29 -2.56
CA ALA A 450 10.25 -7.04 -3.68
C ALA A 450 10.10 -6.13 -4.90
N ASN A 451 10.26 -6.72 -6.07
CA ASN A 451 10.02 -6.02 -7.33
C ASN A 451 8.50 -6.00 -7.64
N TRP A 452 7.80 -5.07 -7.03
CA TRP A 452 6.36 -4.84 -7.25
C TRP A 452 6.02 -4.54 -8.71
N ASN A 453 6.93 -3.87 -9.44
CA ASN A 453 6.74 -3.62 -10.86
C ASN A 453 6.72 -4.92 -11.69
N ALA A 454 7.51 -5.92 -11.34
CA ALA A 454 7.46 -7.21 -12.01
C ALA A 454 6.11 -7.90 -11.80
N LEU A 455 5.58 -7.88 -10.57
CA LEU A 455 4.24 -8.41 -10.28
C LEU A 455 3.14 -7.63 -10.99
N LYS A 456 3.21 -6.29 -10.99
CA LYS A 456 2.26 -5.44 -11.70
C LYS A 456 2.25 -5.73 -13.21
N VAL A 457 3.42 -5.92 -13.82
CA VAL A 457 3.53 -6.30 -15.25
C VAL A 457 2.93 -7.69 -15.48
N ALA A 458 3.26 -8.67 -14.63
CA ALA A 458 2.72 -10.03 -14.72
C ALA A 458 1.18 -10.04 -14.56
N ALA A 459 0.64 -9.21 -13.68
CA ALA A 459 -0.80 -9.10 -13.43
C ALA A 459 -1.61 -8.57 -14.63
N ASN A 460 -0.96 -8.04 -15.66
CA ASN A 460 -1.57 -7.61 -16.92
C ASN A 460 -2.81 -6.72 -16.76
N GLY A 461 -2.73 -5.73 -15.86
CA GLY A 461 -3.81 -4.77 -15.60
C GLY A 461 -4.86 -5.22 -14.57
N LYS A 462 -4.78 -6.45 -14.05
CA LYS A 462 -5.63 -6.90 -12.94
C LYS A 462 -5.23 -6.23 -11.63
N PRO A 463 -6.18 -6.01 -10.69
CA PRO A 463 -5.88 -5.54 -9.35
C PRO A 463 -4.87 -6.47 -8.65
N VAL A 464 -3.98 -5.89 -7.85
CA VAL A 464 -3.03 -6.64 -7.02
C VAL A 464 -3.34 -6.37 -5.55
N TRP A 465 -3.63 -7.43 -4.79
CA TRP A 465 -3.92 -7.33 -3.36
C TRP A 465 -2.83 -8.00 -2.53
N VAL A 466 -2.43 -7.34 -1.46
CA VAL A 466 -1.67 -7.96 -0.37
C VAL A 466 -2.68 -8.55 0.61
N THR A 467 -2.88 -9.84 0.52
CA THR A 467 -3.92 -10.57 1.25
C THR A 467 -3.48 -11.04 2.64
N GLU A 468 -2.17 -11.11 2.87
CA GLU A 468 -1.58 -11.29 4.19
C GLU A 468 -0.27 -10.51 4.34
N SER A 469 -0.16 -9.80 5.48
CA SER A 469 1.07 -9.17 5.93
C SER A 469 1.04 -9.07 7.46
N ALA A 470 2.04 -9.61 8.14
CA ALA A 470 2.13 -9.53 9.59
C ALA A 470 3.57 -9.61 10.09
N ASN A 471 3.84 -9.03 11.25
CA ASN A 471 5.04 -9.30 12.00
C ASN A 471 4.93 -10.65 12.72
N LEU A 472 5.59 -11.69 12.21
CA LEU A 472 5.52 -13.04 12.76
C LEU A 472 6.39 -13.23 14.02
N ASN A 473 7.25 -12.29 14.38
CA ASN A 473 8.29 -12.51 15.38
C ASN A 473 7.87 -12.20 16.82
N SER A 474 6.81 -11.44 17.03
CA SER A 474 6.24 -11.24 18.38
C SER A 474 5.05 -10.29 18.40
N THR A 475 4.36 -10.22 19.52
CA THR A 475 3.45 -9.12 19.88
C THR A 475 4.29 -7.90 20.28
N ASP A 476 4.83 -7.19 19.31
CA ASP A 476 5.49 -5.91 19.56
C ASP A 476 4.43 -4.80 19.62
N GLN A 477 4.28 -4.20 20.78
CA GLN A 477 3.34 -3.10 21.03
C GLN A 477 3.99 -1.72 20.86
N SER A 478 5.19 -1.66 20.32
CA SER A 478 5.92 -0.40 20.13
C SER A 478 5.37 0.40 18.96
N MET A 479 5.53 1.73 19.04
CA MET A 479 5.27 2.62 17.90
C MET A 479 6.23 2.35 16.73
N THR A 480 7.37 1.73 16.99
CA THR A 480 8.33 1.32 15.95
C THR A 480 7.73 0.24 15.07
N ASP A 481 7.06 -0.76 15.66
CA ASP A 481 6.39 -1.80 14.90
C ASP A 481 5.21 -1.25 14.10
N ALA A 482 4.37 -0.41 14.70
CA ALA A 482 3.30 0.29 14.00
C ALA A 482 3.81 1.11 12.80
N ALA A 483 4.94 1.81 12.96
CA ALA A 483 5.57 2.56 11.86
C ALA A 483 6.11 1.64 10.75
N ASN A 484 6.51 0.41 11.07
CA ASN A 484 6.93 -0.57 10.07
C ASN A 484 5.73 -1.02 9.21
N TYR A 485 4.56 -1.27 9.79
CA TYR A 485 3.34 -1.57 9.02
C TYR A 485 3.00 -0.45 8.03
N ILE A 486 3.06 0.81 8.47
CA ILE A 486 2.83 1.95 7.57
C ILE A 486 3.85 1.97 6.43
N LYS A 487 5.13 1.72 6.71
CA LYS A 487 6.17 1.63 5.67
C LYS A 487 5.90 0.49 4.69
N TRP A 488 5.41 -0.65 5.16
CA TRP A 488 5.07 -1.78 4.32
C TRP A 488 3.93 -1.45 3.36
N ILE A 489 2.86 -0.84 3.87
CA ILE A 489 1.74 -0.37 3.06
C ILE A 489 2.22 0.63 1.99
N ILE A 490 2.98 1.67 2.39
CA ILE A 490 3.47 2.69 1.45
C ILE A 490 4.36 2.09 0.36
N ARG A 491 5.21 1.12 0.69
CA ARG A 491 6.09 0.47 -0.29
C ARG A 491 5.33 -0.39 -1.30
N GLY A 492 4.20 -0.97 -0.91
CA GLY A 492 3.32 -1.68 -1.83
C GLY A 492 2.62 -0.75 -2.84
N PHE A 493 2.53 0.55 -2.54
CA PHE A 493 1.91 1.55 -3.42
C PHE A 493 2.90 2.23 -4.38
N ASN A 494 4.21 2.13 -4.14
CA ASN A 494 5.26 2.68 -4.99
C ASN A 494 5.82 1.63 -5.94
#